data_c6d77e62974bd46e6e0fae11442d8b40
#
_entry.id   c6d77e62974bd46e6e0fae11442d8b40
#
_cell.length_a   1.000
_cell.length_b   1.000
_cell.length_c   1.000
_cell.angle_alpha   90.00
_cell.angle_beta   90.00
_cell.angle_gamma   90.00
#
_symmetry.space_group_name_H-M   'P 1'
#
loop_
_entity.id
_entity.type
_entity.pdbx_description
1 polymer ?
#
loop_
_entity_poly.entity_id
_entity_poly.type
_entity_poly.pdbx_seq_one_letter_code
_entity_poly.pdbx_strand_id
1 'polypeptide(L)'
;MDGSGDCSAPGASQRDQSARPKCPGPAETKSRCRSRSHAAAGPGRRTMGASASKGRAARVPAPQSQPAEGLDLSRLPPELLLTVLSHVPPRVLLRRCRLVCRGWRALVDGQALWLLILAQDHSATGRALLSLVRSCLPPAGDTKPCPLGRFCERRPIGRNLICNPCGQEGLRKWMVQHGGDGWVVENNMTTVPGAPSQTCFVASFSWCRKKQVLDLEEEGLWPELLDSGKIEIHVSDCSWGKRPASWYIVPPM
;
A
#
# COMPACT_ATOMS: atom_id res chain seq x y z
N MET A 1 8.10 17.73 -69.60
CA MET A 1 7.34 18.96 -69.31
C MET A 1 6.98 18.85 -67.84
N ASP A 2 7.89 19.03 -67.00
CA ASP A 2 8.41 20.20 -66.24
C ASP A 2 7.29 20.95 -65.53
N GLY A 3 7.35 20.98 -64.23
CA GLY A 3 6.52 21.76 -63.34
C GLY A 3 6.96 21.62 -61.89
N SER A 4 8.21 21.98 -61.61
CA SER A 4 8.70 22.25 -60.24
C SER A 4 7.96 23.46 -59.67
N GLY A 5 7.39 23.30 -58.49
CA GLY A 5 6.82 24.37 -57.67
C GLY A 5 7.45 24.36 -56.30
N ASP A 6 8.49 25.12 -56.16
CA ASP A 6 9.20 25.50 -54.95
C ASP A 6 8.32 26.45 -54.14
N CYS A 7 8.06 26.14 -52.87
CA CYS A 7 7.46 27.07 -51.92
C CYS A 7 8.32 27.15 -50.67
N SER A 8 9.14 28.17 -50.67
CA SER A 8 9.99 28.67 -49.60
C SER A 8 9.20 28.94 -48.33
N ALA A 9 9.78 28.57 -47.19
CA ALA A 9 9.36 28.92 -45.83
C ALA A 9 9.73 30.39 -45.51
N PRO A 10 8.96 31.09 -44.69
CA PRO A 10 9.43 32.27 -43.98
C PRO A 10 9.65 32.03 -42.50
N GLY A 11 10.86 32.38 -42.08
CA GLY A 11 11.16 33.20 -40.91
C GLY A 11 10.81 32.68 -39.53
N ALA A 12 11.83 32.15 -38.85
CA ALA A 12 11.89 32.04 -37.42
C ALA A 12 11.86 33.44 -36.77
N SER A 13 10.91 33.66 -35.87
CA SER A 13 10.95 34.76 -34.90
C SER A 13 11.16 34.19 -33.52
N GLN A 14 12.35 34.43 -32.98
CA GLN A 14 12.68 34.29 -31.55
C GLN A 14 11.83 35.29 -30.76
N ARG A 15 11.07 34.81 -29.78
CA ARG A 15 10.68 35.60 -28.60
C ARG A 15 10.57 34.71 -27.37
N ASP A 16 11.50 35.05 -26.53
CA ASP A 16 11.35 35.37 -25.11
C ASP A 16 11.10 34.27 -24.14
N GLN A 17 12.20 33.94 -23.46
CA GLN A 17 12.27 33.23 -22.20
C GLN A 17 11.83 34.20 -21.09
N SER A 18 10.69 34.01 -20.46
CA SER A 18 10.57 34.36 -19.04
C SER A 18 9.30 33.79 -18.44
N ALA A 19 9.44 33.43 -17.18
CA ALA A 19 8.41 33.08 -16.19
C ALA A 19 7.93 31.62 -16.12
N ARG A 20 8.70 30.82 -15.40
CA ARG A 20 8.16 29.67 -14.68
C ARG A 20 7.31 30.16 -13.51
N PRO A 21 6.04 29.77 -13.37
CA PRO A 21 5.32 29.96 -12.12
C PRO A 21 5.85 28.97 -11.08
N LYS A 22 6.34 29.51 -9.95
CA LYS A 22 6.68 28.75 -8.73
C LYS A 22 5.40 28.16 -8.15
N CYS A 23 5.36 26.85 -7.99
CA CYS A 23 4.36 26.19 -7.18
C CYS A 23 4.54 26.55 -5.70
N PRO A 24 3.49 26.90 -4.97
CA PRO A 24 3.56 27.09 -3.53
C PRO A 24 3.69 25.71 -2.87
N GLY A 25 4.65 25.59 -1.95
CA GLY A 25 4.88 24.43 -1.12
C GLY A 25 3.73 24.20 -0.12
N PRO A 26 3.58 23.00 0.42
CA PRO A 26 2.52 22.69 1.36
C PRO A 26 2.76 23.41 2.70
N ALA A 27 1.72 24.09 3.19
CA ALA A 27 1.69 24.73 4.49
C ALA A 27 1.73 23.67 5.60
N GLU A 28 2.75 23.72 6.43
CA GLU A 28 2.83 22.97 7.67
C GLU A 28 1.84 23.52 8.68
N THR A 29 0.77 22.81 8.94
CA THR A 29 -0.10 23.04 10.10
C THR A 29 0.49 22.33 11.32
N LYS A 30 1.24 23.05 12.13
CA LYS A 30 1.66 22.64 13.47
C LYS A 30 0.46 22.69 14.41
N SER A 31 -0.16 21.55 14.64
CA SER A 31 -1.13 21.37 15.73
C SER A 31 -0.40 21.29 17.06
N ARG A 32 -0.51 22.35 17.85
CA ARG A 32 0.05 22.49 19.20
C ARG A 32 -0.96 21.93 20.19
N CYS A 33 -0.80 20.70 20.64
CA CYS A 33 -1.50 20.19 21.81
C CYS A 33 -0.97 20.87 23.08
N ARG A 34 -1.78 21.73 23.69
CA ARG A 34 -1.55 22.28 25.02
C ARG A 34 -2.11 21.29 26.05
N SER A 35 -1.23 20.68 26.80
CA SER A 35 -1.54 20.07 28.09
C SER A 35 -1.83 21.16 29.12
N ARG A 36 -3.03 21.17 29.67
CA ARG A 36 -3.38 21.96 30.86
C ARG A 36 -3.37 21.05 32.08
N SER A 37 -2.35 21.22 32.89
CA SER A 37 -2.33 20.79 34.26
C SER A 37 -3.10 21.82 35.12
N HIS A 38 -4.10 21.40 35.86
CA HIS A 38 -4.64 22.16 36.96
C HIS A 38 -4.43 21.40 38.26
N ALA A 39 -3.52 21.94 39.07
CA ALA A 39 -3.43 21.67 40.47
C ALA A 39 -4.47 22.51 41.20
N ALA A 40 -5.20 21.92 42.11
CA ALA A 40 -5.92 22.63 43.15
C ALA A 40 -5.73 21.89 44.48
N ALA A 41 -5.03 22.54 45.37
CA ALA A 41 -4.89 22.18 46.76
C ALA A 41 -6.09 22.73 47.56
N GLY A 42 -6.48 22.02 48.61
CA GLY A 42 -7.37 22.54 49.63
C GLY A 42 -7.41 21.61 50.85
N PRO A 43 -7.51 22.13 52.06
CA PRO A 43 -6.86 21.58 53.25
C PRO A 43 -7.78 20.83 54.21
N GLY A 44 -7.16 19.96 55.00
CA GLY A 44 -7.39 19.75 56.41
C GLY A 44 -8.72 19.24 56.93
N ARG A 45 -8.69 18.06 57.54
CA ARG A 45 -9.31 17.87 58.88
C ARG A 45 -8.67 16.66 59.59
N ARG A 46 -8.01 17.00 60.70
CA ARG A 46 -7.62 16.02 61.72
C ARG A 46 -8.89 15.57 62.48
N THR A 47 -9.03 14.25 62.65
CA THR A 47 -9.77 13.72 63.82
C THR A 47 -8.93 12.60 64.44
N MET A 48 -8.60 12.81 65.70
CA MET A 48 -8.05 11.81 66.59
C MET A 48 -9.17 10.84 67.01
N GLY A 49 -8.82 9.56 67.22
CA GLY A 49 -9.72 8.66 67.91
C GLY A 49 -9.28 7.23 67.93
N ALA A 50 -8.70 6.83 69.09
CA ALA A 50 -8.81 5.58 69.80
C ALA A 50 -8.12 4.32 69.24
N SER A 51 -7.07 3.93 69.96
CA SER A 51 -6.52 2.61 70.11
C SER A 51 -7.59 1.55 70.49
N ALA A 52 -7.59 0.44 69.74
CA ALA A 52 -8.09 -0.85 70.24
C ALA A 52 -7.17 -1.95 69.71
N SER A 53 -6.30 -2.44 70.57
CA SER A 53 -5.54 -3.66 70.42
C SER A 53 -6.44 -4.86 70.48
N LYS A 54 -6.53 -5.68 69.43
CA LYS A 54 -7.06 -7.04 69.47
C LYS A 54 -6.34 -7.97 68.52
N GLY A 55 -5.70 -9.00 69.10
CA GLY A 55 -5.63 -10.34 68.55
C GLY A 55 -4.82 -10.53 67.28
N ARG A 56 -3.55 -10.86 67.46
CA ARG A 56 -2.67 -11.41 66.42
C ARG A 56 -3.13 -12.81 66.05
N ALA A 57 -4.02 -12.94 65.09
CA ALA A 57 -4.26 -14.20 64.40
C ALA A 57 -3.14 -14.37 63.36
N ALA A 58 -2.39 -15.47 63.48
CA ALA A 58 -1.36 -15.84 62.50
C ALA A 58 -2.01 -16.00 61.14
N ARG A 59 -1.76 -15.06 60.24
CA ARG A 59 -2.11 -15.19 58.81
C ARG A 59 -1.19 -16.24 58.20
N VAL A 60 -1.75 -17.37 57.87
CA VAL A 60 -1.14 -18.33 56.93
C VAL A 60 -0.88 -17.57 55.62
N PRO A 61 0.38 -17.56 55.10
CA PRO A 61 0.64 -16.93 53.81
C PRO A 61 -0.18 -17.68 52.74
N ALA A 62 -1.07 -16.96 52.08
CA ALA A 62 -1.70 -17.47 50.86
C ALA A 62 -0.60 -17.88 49.87
N PRO A 63 -0.75 -19.00 49.17
CA PRO A 63 0.20 -19.35 48.11
C PRO A 63 0.27 -18.21 47.13
N GLN A 64 1.46 -17.62 47.02
CA GLN A 64 1.75 -16.62 45.97
C GLN A 64 1.57 -17.34 44.64
N SER A 65 0.47 -17.08 43.95
CA SER A 65 0.29 -17.44 42.56
C SER A 65 1.44 -16.74 41.83
N GLN A 66 2.43 -17.53 41.42
CA GLN A 66 3.47 -17.05 40.51
C GLN A 66 2.76 -16.41 39.31
N PRO A 67 3.10 -15.19 38.94
CA PRO A 67 2.55 -14.61 37.70
C PRO A 67 2.87 -15.61 36.60
N ALA A 68 1.83 -16.08 35.90
CA ALA A 68 2.01 -16.93 34.74
C ALA A 68 3.04 -16.23 33.84
N GLU A 69 4.22 -16.83 33.70
CA GLU A 69 5.25 -16.31 32.82
C GLU A 69 4.63 -16.23 31.43
N GLY A 70 4.26 -15.01 31.01
CA GLY A 70 3.70 -14.77 29.68
C GLY A 70 4.70 -15.31 28.66
N LEU A 71 4.21 -16.10 27.71
CA LEU A 71 5.05 -16.69 26.66
C LEU A 71 5.75 -15.56 25.89
N ASP A 72 7.05 -15.38 26.15
CA ASP A 72 7.87 -14.39 25.44
C ASP A 72 8.32 -14.97 24.11
N LEU A 73 7.60 -14.62 23.04
CA LEU A 73 7.91 -15.06 21.69
C LEU A 73 9.32 -14.62 21.21
N SER A 74 9.90 -13.60 21.85
CA SER A 74 11.25 -13.14 21.50
C SER A 74 12.35 -14.10 21.95
N ARG A 75 12.01 -15.06 22.81
CA ARG A 75 12.93 -16.13 23.26
C ARG A 75 12.92 -17.35 22.35
N LEU A 76 12.00 -17.41 21.38
CA LEU A 76 11.95 -18.52 20.43
C LEU A 76 13.17 -18.49 19.52
N PRO A 77 13.70 -19.66 19.13
CA PRO A 77 14.67 -19.77 18.05
C PRO A 77 14.12 -19.09 16.78
N PRO A 78 14.99 -18.46 15.97
CA PRO A 78 14.57 -17.74 14.76
C PRO A 78 13.72 -18.59 13.81
N GLU A 79 13.98 -19.88 13.70
CA GLU A 79 13.29 -20.82 12.83
C GLU A 79 11.83 -21.03 13.28
N LEU A 80 11.62 -21.19 14.57
CA LEU A 80 10.28 -21.32 15.15
C LEU A 80 9.52 -20.00 15.05
N LEU A 81 10.20 -18.89 15.29
CA LEU A 81 9.60 -17.57 15.15
C LEU A 81 9.19 -17.28 13.69
N LEU A 82 10.00 -17.68 12.70
CA LEU A 82 9.64 -17.60 11.28
C LEU A 82 8.36 -18.40 10.99
N THR A 83 8.27 -19.62 11.54
CA THR A 83 7.07 -20.45 11.36
C THR A 83 5.85 -19.78 11.97
N VAL A 84 5.94 -19.24 13.18
CA VAL A 84 4.83 -18.50 13.83
C VAL A 84 4.45 -17.27 13.02
N LEU A 85 5.42 -16.48 12.60
CA LEU A 85 5.18 -15.26 11.82
C LEU A 85 4.61 -15.55 10.43
N SER A 86 4.89 -16.70 9.83
CA SER A 86 4.36 -17.05 8.51
C SER A 86 2.83 -17.20 8.49
N HIS A 87 2.20 -17.41 9.64
CA HIS A 87 0.74 -17.44 9.78
C HIS A 87 0.11 -16.07 10.02
N VAL A 88 0.93 -15.03 10.14
CA VAL A 88 0.43 -13.65 10.36
C VAL A 88 0.20 -12.96 9.01
N PRO A 89 -0.93 -12.25 8.83
CA PRO A 89 -1.19 -11.55 7.57
C PRO A 89 -0.05 -10.57 7.19
N PRO A 90 0.36 -10.53 5.90
CA PRO A 90 1.47 -9.69 5.41
C PRO A 90 1.40 -8.22 5.86
N ARG A 91 0.20 -7.64 5.82
CA ARG A 91 -0.03 -6.26 6.27
C ARG A 91 0.30 -6.05 7.75
N VAL A 92 0.02 -7.03 8.60
CA VAL A 92 0.32 -6.96 10.05
C VAL A 92 1.82 -7.12 10.27
N LEU A 93 2.47 -8.02 9.53
CA LEU A 93 3.92 -8.20 9.56
C LEU A 93 4.65 -6.90 9.25
N LEU A 94 4.31 -6.26 8.13
CA LEU A 94 4.96 -5.02 7.67
C LEU A 94 4.69 -3.82 8.58
N ARG A 95 3.47 -3.70 9.14
CA ARG A 95 3.06 -2.50 9.87
C ARG A 95 3.21 -2.59 11.37
N ARG A 96 3.16 -3.79 11.95
CA ARG A 96 3.17 -4.01 13.40
C ARG A 96 4.34 -4.87 13.85
N CYS A 97 4.47 -6.11 13.31
CA CYS A 97 5.48 -7.05 13.77
C CYS A 97 6.90 -6.52 13.54
N ARG A 98 7.13 -5.83 12.44
CA ARG A 98 8.39 -5.16 12.13
C ARG A 98 8.82 -4.12 13.17
N LEU A 99 7.91 -3.62 13.99
CA LEU A 99 8.15 -2.59 15.01
C LEU A 99 8.37 -3.15 16.42
N VAL A 100 8.17 -4.45 16.63
CA VAL A 100 8.26 -5.09 17.95
C VAL A 100 9.67 -5.04 18.51
N CYS A 101 10.65 -5.60 17.80
CA CYS A 101 12.05 -5.57 18.17
C CYS A 101 12.97 -5.73 16.96
N ARG A 102 14.30 -5.61 17.16
CA ARG A 102 15.29 -5.74 16.08
C ARG A 102 15.26 -7.14 15.45
N GLY A 103 15.11 -8.20 16.25
CA GLY A 103 15.04 -9.57 15.76
C GLY A 103 13.83 -9.79 14.83
N TRP A 104 12.64 -9.36 15.26
CA TRP A 104 11.44 -9.43 14.44
C TRP A 104 11.58 -8.62 13.15
N ARG A 105 12.16 -7.43 13.25
CA ARG A 105 12.45 -6.60 12.07
C ARG A 105 13.35 -7.32 11.08
N ALA A 106 14.45 -7.92 11.55
CA ALA A 106 15.37 -8.66 10.68
C ALA A 106 14.67 -9.82 9.95
N LEU A 107 13.76 -10.55 10.62
CA LEU A 107 12.99 -11.61 10.00
C LEU A 107 11.99 -11.07 8.96
N VAL A 108 11.28 -9.98 9.26
CA VAL A 108 10.32 -9.37 8.35
C VAL A 108 11.00 -8.68 7.16
N ASP A 109 12.17 -8.10 7.36
CA ASP A 109 12.97 -7.50 6.28
C ASP A 109 13.72 -8.55 5.44
N GLY A 110 13.82 -9.80 5.92
CA GLY A 110 14.44 -10.92 5.22
C GLY A 110 13.53 -11.60 4.21
N GLN A 111 14.12 -12.32 3.26
CA GLN A 111 13.39 -13.05 2.21
C GLN A 111 12.73 -14.34 2.72
N ALA A 112 13.35 -14.99 3.71
CA ALA A 112 12.96 -16.32 4.17
C ALA A 112 11.49 -16.39 4.63
N LEU A 113 11.03 -15.40 5.39
CA LEU A 113 9.65 -15.32 5.86
C LEU A 113 8.65 -15.28 4.69
N TRP A 114 8.93 -14.46 3.69
CA TRP A 114 8.03 -14.26 2.56
C TRP A 114 7.98 -15.47 1.62
N LEU A 115 9.13 -16.13 1.42
CA LEU A 115 9.18 -17.39 0.68
C LEU A 115 8.42 -18.51 1.41
N LEU A 116 8.47 -18.54 2.74
CA LEU A 116 7.69 -19.48 3.55
C LEU A 116 6.18 -19.21 3.41
N ILE A 117 5.77 -17.94 3.47
CA ILE A 117 4.36 -17.55 3.26
C ILE A 117 3.88 -17.97 1.86
N LEU A 118 4.67 -17.71 0.80
CA LEU A 118 4.32 -18.12 -0.55
C LEU A 118 4.26 -19.64 -0.70
N ALA A 119 5.10 -20.38 0.02
CA ALA A 119 5.13 -21.84 -0.02
C ALA A 119 3.90 -22.50 0.65
N GLN A 120 3.16 -21.76 1.48
CA GLN A 120 1.92 -22.26 2.10
C GLN A 120 0.75 -22.37 1.11
N ASP A 121 0.82 -21.68 -0.03
CA ASP A 121 -0.19 -21.81 -1.08
C ASP A 121 0.13 -23.01 -1.97
N HIS A 122 -0.53 -24.12 -1.67
CA HIS A 122 -0.35 -25.40 -2.39
C HIS A 122 -1.15 -25.50 -3.70
N SER A 123 -1.86 -24.44 -4.09
CA SER A 123 -2.54 -24.39 -5.40
C SER A 123 -1.55 -24.45 -6.57
N ALA A 124 -2.02 -24.79 -7.76
CA ALA A 124 -1.18 -24.75 -8.95
C ALA A 124 -0.64 -23.33 -9.20
N THR A 125 -1.48 -22.33 -9.02
CA THR A 125 -1.11 -20.91 -9.13
C THR A 125 -0.09 -20.51 -8.07
N GLY A 126 -0.27 -20.92 -6.80
CA GLY A 126 0.66 -20.63 -5.72
C GLY A 126 2.04 -21.24 -5.97
N ARG A 127 2.09 -22.48 -6.44
CA ARG A 127 3.36 -23.15 -6.81
C ARG A 127 4.06 -22.45 -7.98
N ALA A 128 3.33 -22.06 -9.02
CA ALA A 128 3.87 -21.31 -10.15
C ALA A 128 4.42 -19.95 -9.68
N LEU A 129 3.70 -19.26 -8.82
CA LEU A 129 4.11 -17.97 -8.25
C LEU A 129 5.37 -18.09 -7.40
N LEU A 130 5.46 -19.11 -6.55
CA LEU A 130 6.65 -19.39 -5.76
C LEU A 130 7.86 -19.68 -6.65
N SER A 131 7.68 -20.47 -7.72
CA SER A 131 8.72 -20.77 -8.70
C SER A 131 9.21 -19.51 -9.41
N LEU A 132 8.28 -18.66 -9.85
CA LEU A 132 8.56 -17.37 -10.47
C LEU A 132 9.40 -16.49 -9.53
N VAL A 133 8.93 -16.29 -8.31
CA VAL A 133 9.61 -15.45 -7.31
C VAL A 133 11.01 -15.98 -7.00
N ARG A 134 11.18 -17.31 -6.82
CA ARG A 134 12.49 -17.91 -6.56
C ARG A 134 13.49 -17.71 -7.71
N SER A 135 13.00 -17.65 -8.95
CA SER A 135 13.87 -17.45 -10.12
C SER A 135 14.30 -16.00 -10.36
N CYS A 136 13.67 -15.05 -9.67
CA CYS A 136 13.89 -13.61 -9.83
C CYS A 136 13.92 -12.91 -8.47
N LEU A 137 14.62 -13.51 -7.49
CA LEU A 137 14.72 -12.92 -6.14
C LEU A 137 15.31 -11.51 -6.20
N PRO A 138 14.75 -10.57 -5.43
CA PRO A 138 15.37 -9.25 -5.30
C PRO A 138 16.75 -9.39 -4.64
N PRO A 139 17.69 -8.47 -4.90
CA PRO A 139 19.01 -8.52 -4.29
C PRO A 139 18.90 -8.48 -2.77
N ALA A 140 19.74 -9.30 -2.11
CA ALA A 140 19.80 -9.31 -0.67
C ALA A 140 20.57 -8.06 -0.19
N GLY A 141 19.92 -7.20 0.58
CA GLY A 141 20.70 -6.28 1.41
C GLY A 141 20.20 -4.85 1.57
N ASP A 142 19.76 -4.12 0.57
CA ASP A 142 19.62 -2.65 0.73
C ASP A 142 18.20 -2.10 0.72
N THR A 143 17.26 -2.82 0.17
CA THR A 143 15.86 -2.38 0.14
C THR A 143 15.11 -2.82 1.41
N LYS A 144 14.93 -1.91 2.33
CA LYS A 144 14.13 -2.16 3.55
C LYS A 144 12.85 -1.32 3.52
N PRO A 145 11.68 -1.93 3.53
CA PRO A 145 11.36 -3.36 3.69
C PRO A 145 11.56 -4.18 2.41
N CYS A 146 11.76 -5.50 2.59
CA CYS A 146 11.94 -6.44 1.47
C CYS A 146 10.78 -6.34 0.45
N PRO A 147 11.07 -6.23 -0.87
CA PRO A 147 10.04 -6.15 -1.92
C PRO A 147 9.04 -7.31 -1.87
N LEU A 148 9.49 -8.52 -1.48
CA LEU A 148 8.62 -9.67 -1.31
C LEU A 148 7.49 -9.44 -0.31
N GLY A 149 7.73 -8.61 0.72
CA GLY A 149 6.70 -8.25 1.68
C GLY A 149 5.57 -7.46 1.04
N ARG A 150 5.90 -6.48 0.21
CA ARG A 150 4.90 -5.73 -0.56
C ARG A 150 4.19 -6.62 -1.58
N PHE A 151 4.93 -7.48 -2.25
CA PHE A 151 4.36 -8.47 -3.18
C PHE A 151 3.32 -9.36 -2.51
N CYS A 152 3.62 -9.90 -1.34
CA CYS A 152 2.68 -10.71 -0.56
C CYS A 152 1.48 -9.89 -0.03
N GLU A 153 1.69 -8.62 0.35
CA GLU A 153 0.62 -7.72 0.81
C GLU A 153 -0.29 -7.31 -0.34
N ARG A 154 0.29 -6.91 -1.48
CA ARG A 154 -0.43 -6.33 -2.61
C ARG A 154 -1.00 -7.35 -3.56
N ARG A 155 -0.34 -8.52 -3.69
CA ARG A 155 -0.68 -9.57 -4.66
C ARG A 155 -0.90 -9.01 -6.07
N PRO A 156 0.14 -8.43 -6.70
CA PRO A 156 -0.03 -7.68 -7.95
C PRO A 156 -0.39 -8.56 -9.16
N ILE A 157 -0.06 -9.84 -9.12
CA ILE A 157 -0.28 -10.77 -10.24
C ILE A 157 -1.75 -11.16 -10.34
N GLY A 158 -2.30 -11.08 -11.56
CA GLY A 158 -3.67 -11.50 -11.87
C GLY A 158 -4.77 -10.56 -11.40
N ARG A 159 -4.44 -9.33 -10.98
CA ARG A 159 -5.44 -8.32 -10.60
C ARG A 159 -5.34 -7.04 -11.43
N ASN A 160 -6.42 -6.31 -11.48
CA ASN A 160 -6.40 -4.97 -12.05
C ASN A 160 -5.66 -4.01 -11.08
N LEU A 161 -4.64 -3.32 -11.59
CA LEU A 161 -3.87 -2.32 -10.84
C LEU A 161 -4.47 -0.92 -10.91
N ILE A 162 -5.32 -0.65 -11.89
CA ILE A 162 -5.99 0.65 -12.01
C ILE A 162 -7.00 0.81 -10.87
N CYS A 163 -6.87 1.92 -10.15
CA CYS A 163 -7.84 2.30 -9.13
C CYS A 163 -9.03 3.01 -9.77
N ASN A 164 -10.25 2.71 -9.29
CA ASN A 164 -11.47 3.34 -9.79
C ASN A 164 -11.60 3.26 -11.32
N PRO A 165 -11.50 2.05 -11.92
CA PRO A 165 -11.42 1.89 -13.38
C PRO A 165 -12.71 2.28 -14.11
N CYS A 166 -13.86 2.15 -13.46
CA CYS A 166 -15.17 2.45 -14.04
C CYS A 166 -15.77 3.78 -13.56
N GLY A 167 -15.04 4.56 -12.76
CA GLY A 167 -15.58 5.79 -12.21
C GLY A 167 -16.56 5.60 -11.04
N GLN A 168 -16.61 4.42 -10.42
CA GLN A 168 -17.51 4.12 -9.28
C GLN A 168 -17.32 5.06 -8.08
N GLU A 169 -16.16 5.73 -7.99
CA GLU A 169 -15.87 6.78 -7.01
C GLU A 169 -15.89 8.19 -7.65
N GLY A 170 -16.57 8.37 -8.77
CA GLY A 170 -16.50 9.60 -9.57
C GLY A 170 -15.12 9.76 -10.19
N LEU A 171 -14.58 10.97 -10.16
CA LEU A 171 -13.24 11.26 -10.71
C LEU A 171 -12.09 11.03 -9.71
N ARG A 172 -12.38 10.51 -8.53
CA ARG A 172 -11.37 10.22 -7.51
C ARG A 172 -10.32 9.24 -8.04
N LYS A 173 -9.07 9.40 -7.61
CA LYS A 173 -7.91 8.61 -8.06
C LYS A 173 -7.41 8.93 -9.48
N TRP A 174 -8.08 9.78 -10.22
CA TRP A 174 -7.67 10.24 -11.53
C TRP A 174 -7.22 11.70 -11.48
N MET A 175 -6.11 11.99 -12.12
CA MET A 175 -5.73 13.35 -12.47
C MET A 175 -6.43 13.68 -13.78
N VAL A 176 -7.32 14.65 -13.75
CA VAL A 176 -8.14 15.02 -14.90
C VAL A 176 -7.76 16.40 -15.43
N GLN A 177 -7.78 16.52 -16.75
CA GLN A 177 -7.71 17.78 -17.47
C GLN A 177 -9.00 17.89 -18.27
N HIS A 178 -9.76 18.92 -17.98
CA HIS A 178 -11.05 19.16 -18.59
C HIS A 178 -10.90 19.96 -19.87
N GLY A 179 -11.72 19.62 -20.87
CA GLY A 179 -11.94 20.37 -22.09
C GLY A 179 -13.44 20.42 -22.38
N GLY A 180 -13.94 21.50 -22.93
CA GLY A 180 -15.39 21.71 -23.12
C GLY A 180 -16.13 21.61 -21.77
N ASP A 181 -17.14 20.74 -21.69
CA ASP A 181 -17.92 20.50 -20.46
C ASP A 181 -17.20 19.60 -19.44
N GLY A 182 -16.03 19.08 -19.81
CA GLY A 182 -15.17 18.28 -18.94
C GLY A 182 -15.52 16.80 -18.87
N TRP A 183 -15.03 16.15 -17.79
CA TRP A 183 -15.32 14.75 -17.47
C TRP A 183 -16.54 14.63 -16.56
N VAL A 184 -17.42 13.70 -16.89
CA VAL A 184 -18.53 13.27 -16.03
C VAL A 184 -18.49 11.75 -15.88
N VAL A 185 -19.20 11.23 -14.90
CA VAL A 185 -19.39 9.79 -14.72
C VAL A 185 -20.88 9.51 -14.85
N GLU A 186 -21.22 8.55 -15.71
CA GLU A 186 -22.58 8.17 -16.02
C GLU A 186 -22.75 6.66 -15.86
N ASN A 187 -24.01 6.21 -15.79
CA ASN A 187 -24.32 4.79 -15.85
C ASN A 187 -24.13 4.26 -17.27
N ASN A 188 -23.64 3.03 -17.38
CA ASN A 188 -23.55 2.36 -18.67
C ASN A 188 -24.95 2.22 -19.28
N MET A 189 -25.08 2.51 -20.56
CA MET A 189 -26.34 2.30 -21.29
C MET A 189 -26.71 0.81 -21.40
N THR A 190 -25.68 -0.05 -21.46
CA THR A 190 -25.83 -1.50 -21.49
C THR A 190 -24.96 -2.12 -20.42
N THR A 191 -25.44 -3.21 -19.82
CA THR A 191 -24.66 -3.93 -18.81
C THR A 191 -23.38 -4.50 -19.40
N VAL A 192 -22.25 -4.23 -18.74
CA VAL A 192 -20.94 -4.77 -19.10
C VAL A 192 -20.62 -5.93 -18.16
N PRO A 193 -20.63 -7.18 -18.66
CA PRO A 193 -20.32 -8.34 -17.83
C PRO A 193 -18.89 -8.28 -17.27
N GLY A 194 -18.73 -8.59 -15.99
CA GLY A 194 -17.42 -8.59 -15.32
C GLY A 194 -16.87 -7.21 -14.96
N ALA A 195 -17.55 -6.13 -15.28
CA ALA A 195 -17.13 -4.80 -14.86
C ALA A 195 -17.33 -4.63 -13.34
N PRO A 196 -16.36 -4.01 -12.62
CA PRO A 196 -16.47 -3.74 -11.18
C PRO A 196 -17.63 -2.82 -10.82
N SER A 197 -18.07 -1.98 -11.75
CA SER A 197 -19.22 -1.10 -11.65
C SER A 197 -19.84 -0.92 -13.02
N GLN A 198 -21.13 -0.60 -13.05
CA GLN A 198 -21.87 -0.30 -14.27
C GLN A 198 -21.88 1.22 -14.57
N THR A 199 -20.77 1.88 -14.27
CA THR A 199 -20.53 3.28 -14.57
C THR A 199 -19.35 3.44 -15.53
N CYS A 200 -19.29 4.55 -16.25
CA CYS A 200 -18.25 4.89 -17.20
C CYS A 200 -17.87 6.37 -17.12
N PHE A 201 -16.66 6.66 -17.58
CA PHE A 201 -16.22 8.03 -17.77
C PHE A 201 -16.69 8.54 -19.13
N VAL A 202 -17.34 9.68 -19.13
CA VAL A 202 -17.79 10.35 -20.34
C VAL A 202 -17.04 11.66 -20.49
N ALA A 203 -16.44 11.89 -21.66
CA ALA A 203 -15.76 13.13 -22.01
C ALA A 203 -16.70 14.00 -22.84
N SER A 204 -16.46 15.33 -22.80
CA SER A 204 -17.14 16.27 -23.68
C SER A 204 -16.59 16.21 -25.11
N PHE A 205 -17.18 17.02 -26.00
CA PHE A 205 -16.76 17.15 -27.41
C PHE A 205 -15.34 17.70 -27.61
N SER A 206 -14.75 18.34 -26.59
CA SER A 206 -13.36 18.83 -26.62
C SER A 206 -12.39 17.81 -26.01
N TRP A 207 -11.12 17.98 -26.32
CA TRP A 207 -10.07 17.13 -25.77
C TRP A 207 -10.06 17.16 -24.24
N CYS A 208 -10.35 16.03 -23.64
CA CYS A 208 -10.27 15.77 -22.21
C CYS A 208 -9.19 14.71 -21.95
N ARG A 209 -8.45 14.88 -20.88
CA ARG A 209 -7.40 13.93 -20.50
C ARG A 209 -7.62 13.45 -19.06
N LYS A 210 -7.55 12.15 -18.86
CA LYS A 210 -7.43 11.54 -17.53
C LYS A 210 -6.13 10.75 -17.44
N LYS A 211 -5.47 10.80 -16.28
CA LYS A 211 -4.19 10.14 -16.05
C LYS A 211 -4.17 9.52 -14.66
N GLN A 212 -3.65 8.32 -14.57
CA GLN A 212 -3.25 7.69 -13.33
C GLN A 212 -1.80 7.22 -13.48
N VAL A 213 -1.00 7.40 -12.45
CA VAL A 213 0.39 6.91 -12.39
C VAL A 213 0.42 5.77 -11.40
N LEU A 214 0.95 4.65 -11.84
CA LEU A 214 1.18 3.48 -11.02
C LEU A 214 2.67 3.32 -10.81
N ASP A 215 3.08 3.23 -9.57
CA ASP A 215 4.41 2.86 -9.18
C ASP A 215 4.43 1.34 -8.96
N LEU A 216 5.12 0.63 -9.86
CA LEU A 216 5.14 -0.82 -9.84
C LEU A 216 5.91 -1.37 -8.63
N GLU A 217 6.92 -0.65 -8.13
CA GLU A 217 7.62 -1.03 -6.90
C GLU A 217 6.71 -0.89 -5.67
N GLU A 218 5.90 0.17 -5.61
CA GLU A 218 4.88 0.33 -4.57
C GLU A 218 3.79 -0.75 -4.64
N GLU A 219 3.51 -1.29 -5.82
CA GLU A 219 2.62 -2.43 -6.00
C GLU A 219 3.29 -3.78 -5.67
N GLY A 220 4.60 -3.77 -5.36
CA GLY A 220 5.35 -4.94 -4.92
C GLY A 220 6.07 -5.69 -6.04
N LEU A 221 6.22 -5.07 -7.20
CA LEU A 221 7.05 -5.59 -8.29
C LEU A 221 8.43 -4.95 -8.20
N TRP A 222 9.48 -5.68 -8.42
CA TRP A 222 10.87 -5.20 -8.34
C TRP A 222 11.57 -5.38 -9.69
N PRO A 223 12.67 -4.66 -9.95
CA PRO A 223 13.32 -4.62 -11.26
C PRO A 223 13.66 -5.99 -11.83
N GLU A 224 14.27 -6.88 -11.05
CA GLU A 224 14.69 -8.20 -11.53
C GLU A 224 13.50 -9.09 -11.93
N LEU A 225 12.34 -8.88 -11.30
CA LEU A 225 11.11 -9.57 -11.71
C LEU A 225 10.55 -8.95 -13.00
N LEU A 226 10.55 -7.63 -13.13
CA LEU A 226 10.07 -6.93 -14.33
C LEU A 226 10.94 -7.25 -15.55
N ASP A 227 12.26 -7.28 -15.37
CA ASP A 227 13.23 -7.53 -16.45
C ASP A 227 13.37 -9.02 -16.81
N SER A 228 12.76 -9.90 -16.03
CA SER A 228 12.89 -11.36 -16.24
C SER A 228 12.23 -11.89 -17.52
N GLY A 229 11.33 -11.12 -18.13
CA GLY A 229 10.48 -11.60 -19.24
C GLY A 229 9.45 -12.66 -18.84
N LYS A 230 9.27 -12.90 -17.53
CA LYS A 230 8.37 -13.94 -17.00
C LYS A 230 7.01 -13.40 -16.54
N ILE A 231 6.80 -12.11 -16.70
CA ILE A 231 5.53 -11.44 -16.45
C ILE A 231 5.18 -10.57 -17.64
N GLU A 232 3.89 -10.45 -17.90
CA GLU A 232 3.36 -9.56 -18.93
C GLU A 232 2.42 -8.54 -18.30
N ILE A 233 2.51 -7.30 -18.79
CA ILE A 233 1.60 -6.23 -18.40
C ILE A 233 0.60 -6.05 -19.51
N HIS A 234 -0.64 -6.51 -19.27
CA HIS A 234 -1.73 -6.31 -20.21
C HIS A 234 -2.40 -4.96 -19.97
N VAL A 235 -2.53 -4.22 -21.05
CA VAL A 235 -3.20 -2.94 -21.08
C VAL A 235 -4.42 -3.05 -21.96
N SER A 236 -5.61 -2.86 -21.40
CA SER A 236 -6.82 -2.80 -22.18
C SER A 236 -7.66 -1.59 -21.77
N ASP A 237 -8.23 -0.91 -22.74
CA ASP A 237 -9.23 0.15 -22.55
C ASP A 237 -10.47 -0.20 -23.34
N CYS A 238 -11.62 0.19 -22.84
CA CYS A 238 -12.88 0.07 -23.54
C CYS A 238 -13.40 1.45 -23.89
N SER A 239 -13.37 1.77 -25.15
CA SER A 239 -14.17 2.82 -25.71
C SER A 239 -15.57 2.30 -26.00
N TRP A 240 -16.54 3.20 -26.06
CA TRP A 240 -17.97 2.98 -26.20
C TRP A 240 -18.36 1.74 -27.02
N GLY A 241 -19.02 0.78 -26.36
CA GLY A 241 -19.62 -0.40 -26.96
C GLY A 241 -18.81 -1.71 -26.95
N LYS A 242 -17.58 -1.74 -26.48
CA LYS A 242 -16.76 -2.97 -26.48
C LYS A 242 -15.86 -3.05 -25.24
N ARG A 243 -16.21 -3.96 -24.32
CA ARG A 243 -15.44 -4.51 -23.18
C ARG A 243 -14.74 -3.54 -22.21
N PRO A 244 -14.71 -3.85 -20.90
CA PRO A 244 -14.14 -2.98 -19.87
C PRO A 244 -12.62 -2.88 -19.98
N ALA A 245 -12.10 -1.68 -19.69
CA ALA A 245 -10.67 -1.47 -19.49
C ALA A 245 -10.18 -2.26 -18.29
N SER A 246 -9.21 -3.12 -18.47
CA SER A 246 -8.56 -3.84 -17.40
C SER A 246 -7.07 -3.97 -17.67
N TRP A 247 -6.28 -3.79 -16.61
CA TRP A 247 -4.85 -4.02 -16.63
C TRP A 247 -4.58 -5.26 -15.82
N TYR A 248 -3.97 -6.27 -16.40
CA TYR A 248 -3.58 -7.49 -15.73
C TYR A 248 -2.09 -7.72 -15.91
N ILE A 249 -1.43 -8.13 -14.84
CA ILE A 249 -0.09 -8.69 -14.90
C ILE A 249 -0.29 -10.20 -14.79
N VAL A 250 0.08 -10.93 -15.85
CA VAL A 250 0.04 -12.39 -15.89
C VAL A 250 1.43 -12.94 -16.16
N PRO A 251 1.78 -14.10 -15.63
CA PRO A 251 2.94 -14.82 -16.11
C PRO A 251 2.69 -15.28 -17.56
N PRO A 252 3.68 -15.29 -18.44
CA PRO A 252 3.56 -15.89 -19.76
C PRO A 252 3.18 -17.37 -19.62
N MET A 253 2.33 -17.84 -20.50
CA MET A 253 1.92 -19.26 -20.56
C MET A 253 3.08 -20.17 -20.95
#